data_551e1232fdca8065ad56fffa63583204
#
_entry.id   551e1232fdca8065ad56fffa63583204
#
_cell.length_a   1.000
_cell.length_b   1.000
_cell.length_c   1.000
_cell.angle_alpha   90.00
_cell.angle_beta   90.00
_cell.angle_gamma   90.00
#
_symmetry.space_group_name_H-M   'P 1'
#
loop_
_entity.id
_entity.type
_entity.pdbx_description
1 polymer ?
#
loop_
_entity_poly.entity_id
_entity_poly.type
_entity_poly.pdbx_seq_one_letter_code
_entity_poly.pdbx_strand_id
1 'polypeptide(L)'
;MIDETLSPIFDERGLIPAVVQDILTGQVLMLAWMNRQALDLTRQTGQAHFWSRSRQELWRKGATSGNTLKVVDVRIDCDQDAILLLAIPAGPTCHTGNTSCFYRKVTENDDLQTL
;
A
#
# COMPACT_ATOMS: atom_id res chain seq x y z
N MET A 1 6.18 -19.23 -17.72
CA MET A 1 6.45 -20.31 -16.75
C MET A 1 5.79 -19.97 -15.41
N ILE A 2 5.15 -20.93 -14.80
CA ILE A 2 4.53 -20.76 -13.48
C ILE A 2 5.42 -21.47 -12.46
N ASP A 3 6.05 -20.71 -11.55
CA ASP A 3 6.91 -21.27 -10.53
C ASP A 3 6.14 -21.65 -9.28
N GLU A 4 5.16 -20.83 -8.92
CA GLU A 4 4.34 -21.01 -7.73
C GLU A 4 2.94 -20.46 -7.95
N THR A 5 2.03 -20.84 -7.08
CA THR A 5 0.66 -20.31 -7.06
C THR A 5 0.54 -19.25 -5.98
N LEU A 6 -0.18 -18.18 -6.27
CA LEU A 6 -0.52 -17.16 -5.27
C LEU A 6 -1.37 -17.79 -4.16
N SER A 7 -0.85 -17.77 -2.95
CA SER A 7 -1.51 -18.31 -1.78
C SER A 7 -1.25 -17.39 -0.57
N PRO A 8 -1.85 -16.18 -0.56
CA PRO A 8 -1.54 -15.19 0.45
C PRO A 8 -1.96 -15.66 1.84
N ILE A 9 -1.10 -15.41 2.81
CA ILE A 9 -1.33 -15.75 4.21
C ILE A 9 -1.77 -14.48 4.94
N PHE A 10 -3.06 -14.43 5.27
CA PHE A 10 -3.63 -13.34 6.07
C PHE A 10 -3.46 -13.65 7.55
N ASP A 11 -3.40 -12.60 8.38
CA ASP A 11 -3.31 -12.77 9.83
C ASP A 11 -4.66 -13.23 10.42
N GLU A 12 -4.74 -13.33 11.75
CA GLU A 12 -5.96 -13.82 12.44
C GLU A 12 -7.15 -12.88 12.27
N ARG A 13 -6.91 -11.65 11.82
CA ARG A 13 -7.98 -10.68 11.50
C ARG A 13 -8.34 -10.69 10.01
N GLY A 14 -7.70 -11.56 9.24
CA GLY A 14 -7.90 -11.64 7.79
C GLY A 14 -7.20 -10.52 7.02
N LEU A 15 -6.11 -9.96 7.56
CA LEU A 15 -5.40 -8.83 6.97
C LEU A 15 -3.98 -9.20 6.58
N ILE A 16 -3.49 -8.54 5.52
CA ILE A 16 -2.11 -8.64 5.05
C ILE A 16 -1.57 -7.23 4.85
N PRO A 17 -0.34 -6.93 5.32
CA PRO A 17 0.24 -5.62 5.09
C PRO A 17 0.63 -5.43 3.63
N ALA A 18 0.43 -4.22 3.13
CA ALA A 18 0.78 -3.83 1.77
C ALA A 18 1.61 -2.55 1.78
N VAL A 19 2.82 -2.65 1.29
CA VAL A 19 3.71 -1.51 1.06
C VAL A 19 3.45 -1.00 -0.35
N VAL A 20 3.36 0.32 -0.52
CA VAL A 20 3.24 0.94 -1.84
C VAL A 20 4.53 1.69 -2.15
N GLN A 21 5.09 1.41 -3.31
CA GLN A 21 6.32 2.01 -3.81
C GLN A 21 6.08 2.63 -5.17
N ASP A 22 6.61 3.85 -5.37
CA ASP A 22 6.58 4.52 -6.67
C ASP A 22 7.47 3.74 -7.65
N ILE A 23 6.89 3.25 -8.74
CA ILE A 23 7.63 2.44 -9.71
C ILE A 23 8.69 3.25 -10.46
N LEU A 24 8.51 4.57 -10.57
CA LEU A 24 9.42 5.45 -11.31
C LEU A 24 10.60 5.93 -10.47
N THR A 25 10.37 6.25 -9.20
CA THR A 25 11.40 6.82 -8.32
C THR A 25 11.99 5.82 -7.34
N GLY A 26 11.29 4.73 -7.06
CA GLY A 26 11.65 3.78 -6.02
C GLY A 26 11.28 4.22 -4.62
N GLN A 27 10.66 5.40 -4.47
CA GLN A 27 10.27 5.90 -3.16
C GLN A 27 9.15 5.06 -2.56
N VAL A 28 9.28 4.70 -1.28
CA VAL A 28 8.18 4.10 -0.52
C VAL A 28 7.16 5.18 -0.21
N LEU A 29 5.91 4.95 -0.57
CA LEU A 29 4.85 5.96 -0.46
C LEU A 29 4.00 5.79 0.77
N MET A 30 3.62 4.57 1.11
CA MET A 30 2.76 4.28 2.25
C MET A 30 2.76 2.80 2.58
N LEU A 31 2.21 2.48 3.75
CA LEU A 31 1.84 1.11 4.14
C LEU A 31 0.41 1.14 4.63
N ALA A 32 -0.40 0.18 4.19
CA ALA A 32 -1.75 -0.01 4.68
C ALA A 32 -2.10 -1.50 4.68
N TRP A 33 -3.31 -1.84 5.06
CA TRP A 33 -3.75 -3.21 5.23
C TRP A 33 -4.75 -3.59 4.15
N MET A 34 -4.70 -4.84 3.72
CA MET A 34 -5.66 -5.40 2.77
C MET A 34 -6.34 -6.62 3.39
N ASN A 35 -7.64 -6.73 3.20
CA ASN A 35 -8.30 -8.01 3.34
C ASN A 35 -8.32 -8.70 1.96
N ARG A 36 -8.91 -9.88 1.86
CA ARG A 36 -8.98 -10.60 0.59
C ARG A 36 -9.68 -9.80 -0.49
N GLN A 37 -10.79 -9.13 -0.14
CA GLN A 37 -11.55 -8.33 -1.09
C GLN A 37 -10.73 -7.15 -1.63
N ALA A 38 -9.98 -6.47 -0.76
CA ALA A 38 -9.12 -5.36 -1.17
C ALA A 38 -8.04 -5.82 -2.16
N LEU A 39 -7.42 -6.96 -1.88
CA LEU A 39 -6.42 -7.53 -2.78
C LEU A 39 -7.02 -7.89 -4.14
N ASP A 40 -8.17 -8.54 -4.15
CA ASP A 40 -8.85 -8.93 -5.38
C ASP A 40 -9.26 -7.70 -6.20
N LEU A 41 -9.82 -6.68 -5.58
CA LEU A 41 -10.21 -5.44 -6.25
C LEU A 41 -9.01 -4.69 -6.81
N THR A 42 -7.91 -4.62 -6.07
CA THR A 42 -6.68 -4.01 -6.56
C THR A 42 -6.18 -4.69 -7.83
N ARG A 43 -6.21 -6.01 -7.84
CA ARG A 43 -5.77 -6.78 -9.01
C ARG A 43 -6.72 -6.65 -10.21
N GLN A 44 -8.02 -6.57 -9.95
CA GLN A 44 -9.05 -6.46 -10.99
C GLN A 44 -9.08 -5.07 -11.62
N THR A 45 -8.96 -4.01 -10.81
CA THR A 45 -9.16 -2.64 -11.27
C THR A 45 -7.87 -1.91 -11.61
N GLY A 46 -6.73 -2.36 -11.08
CA GLY A 46 -5.48 -1.62 -11.18
C GLY A 46 -5.43 -0.38 -10.29
N GLN A 47 -6.40 -0.20 -9.41
CA GLN A 47 -6.44 0.89 -8.43
C GLN A 47 -6.24 0.33 -7.03
N ALA A 48 -5.39 0.98 -6.22
CA ALA A 48 -5.09 0.48 -4.88
C ALA A 48 -6.31 0.56 -3.97
N HIS A 49 -6.70 -0.59 -3.43
CA HIS A 49 -7.77 -0.74 -2.44
C HIS A 49 -7.19 -1.31 -1.16
N PHE A 50 -7.71 -0.86 -0.04
CA PHE A 50 -7.26 -1.25 1.28
C PHE A 50 -8.43 -1.51 2.21
N TRP A 51 -8.14 -2.07 3.38
CA TRP A 51 -9.09 -2.24 4.45
C TRP A 51 -8.76 -1.29 5.60
N SER A 52 -9.72 -0.47 6.01
CA SER A 52 -9.57 0.41 7.15
C SER A 52 -9.85 -0.36 8.44
N ARG A 53 -8.84 -0.52 9.29
CA ARG A 53 -8.98 -1.22 10.58
C ARG A 53 -9.86 -0.44 11.56
N SER A 54 -9.75 0.89 11.53
CA SER A 54 -10.51 1.74 12.45
C SER A 54 -11.98 1.87 12.07
N ARG A 55 -12.26 1.95 10.75
CA ARG A 55 -13.64 2.10 10.25
C ARG A 55 -14.31 0.77 9.92
N GLN A 56 -13.54 -0.32 9.87
CA GLN A 56 -14.02 -1.65 9.47
C GLN A 56 -14.71 -1.61 8.11
N GLU A 57 -14.04 -0.96 7.14
CA GLU A 57 -14.59 -0.84 5.78
C GLU A 57 -13.48 -0.87 4.73
N LEU A 58 -13.87 -1.27 3.54
CA LEU A 58 -13.06 -1.22 2.34
C LEU A 58 -12.94 0.24 1.87
N TRP A 59 -11.75 0.64 1.40
CA TRP A 59 -11.58 1.97 0.81
C TRP A 59 -10.62 1.93 -0.37
N ARG A 60 -10.92 2.75 -1.39
CA ARG A 60 -10.04 2.95 -2.52
C ARG A 60 -9.22 4.21 -2.30
N LYS A 61 -7.91 4.08 -2.42
CA LYS A 61 -7.01 5.24 -2.27
C LYS A 61 -7.36 6.30 -3.30
N GLY A 62 -7.57 7.53 -2.84
CA GLY A 62 -7.89 8.65 -3.71
C GLY A 62 -9.36 8.77 -4.12
N ALA A 63 -10.26 7.98 -3.54
CA ALA A 63 -11.70 8.03 -3.89
C ALA A 63 -12.30 9.43 -3.68
N THR A 64 -11.84 10.15 -2.66
CA THR A 64 -12.31 11.50 -2.35
C THR A 64 -11.34 12.57 -2.84
N SER A 65 -10.04 12.39 -2.58
CA SER A 65 -9.03 13.40 -2.89
C SER A 65 -8.62 13.45 -4.36
N GLY A 66 -8.87 12.39 -5.12
CA GLY A 66 -8.36 12.23 -6.49
C GLY A 66 -6.91 11.76 -6.55
N ASN A 67 -6.22 11.66 -5.42
CA ASN A 67 -4.82 11.21 -5.34
C ASN A 67 -4.77 9.68 -5.35
N THR A 68 -5.15 9.09 -6.48
CA THR A 68 -5.20 7.64 -6.67
C THR A 68 -3.81 7.05 -6.82
N LEU A 69 -3.72 5.74 -6.63
CA LEU A 69 -2.51 4.96 -6.89
C LEU A 69 -2.84 3.93 -7.96
N LYS A 70 -2.30 4.16 -9.16
CA LYS A 70 -2.42 3.20 -10.27
C LYS A 70 -1.40 2.10 -10.06
N VAL A 71 -1.89 0.91 -9.76
CA VAL A 71 -1.03 -0.26 -9.52
C VAL A 71 -0.61 -0.88 -10.83
N VAL A 72 0.69 -0.94 -11.05
CA VAL A 72 1.29 -1.49 -12.28
C VAL A 72 1.72 -2.94 -12.05
N ASP A 73 2.16 -3.26 -10.84
CA ASP A 73 2.66 -4.59 -10.51
C ASP A 73 2.33 -4.93 -9.06
N VAL A 74 1.96 -6.18 -8.82
CA VAL A 74 1.67 -6.69 -7.47
C VAL A 74 2.66 -7.80 -7.18
N ARG A 75 3.44 -7.61 -6.12
CA ARG A 75 4.43 -8.60 -5.67
C ARG A 75 4.08 -9.08 -4.28
N ILE A 76 4.48 -10.30 -3.99
CA ILE A 76 4.30 -10.91 -2.68
C ILE A 76 5.66 -11.41 -2.20
N ASP A 77 5.89 -11.38 -0.89
CA ASP A 77 7.18 -11.79 -0.35
C ASP A 77 7.36 -13.31 -0.30
N CYS A 78 8.53 -13.78 0.16
CA CYS A 78 8.93 -15.17 0.06
C CYS A 78 8.03 -16.15 0.82
N ASP A 79 7.42 -15.71 1.93
CA ASP A 79 6.50 -16.52 2.73
C ASP A 79 5.03 -16.13 2.54
N GLN A 80 4.75 -15.27 1.58
CA GLN A 80 3.41 -14.88 1.15
C GLN A 80 2.56 -14.21 2.24
N ASP A 81 3.17 -13.44 3.12
CA ASP A 81 2.46 -12.72 4.20
C ASP A 81 2.60 -11.19 4.12
N ALA A 82 3.19 -10.65 3.05
CA ALA A 82 3.30 -9.22 2.82
C ALA A 82 3.25 -8.91 1.32
N ILE A 83 2.53 -7.85 0.98
CA ILE A 83 2.32 -7.41 -0.41
C ILE A 83 3.17 -6.16 -0.68
N LEU A 84 3.73 -6.08 -1.88
CA LEU A 84 4.34 -4.88 -2.43
C LEU A 84 3.57 -4.47 -3.68
N LEU A 85 3.02 -3.27 -3.66
CA LEU A 85 2.35 -2.66 -4.82
C LEU A 85 3.32 -1.66 -5.46
N LEU A 86 3.68 -1.88 -6.72
CA LEU A 86 4.41 -0.90 -7.51
C LEU A 86 3.38 -0.04 -8.23
N ALA A 87 3.41 1.27 -7.98
CA ALA A 87 2.33 2.15 -8.41
C ALA A 87 2.83 3.46 -9.00
N ILE A 88 1.94 4.11 -9.75
CA ILE A 88 2.12 5.47 -10.25
C ILE A 88 1.12 6.35 -9.49
N PRO A 89 1.60 7.23 -8.59
CA PRO A 89 0.70 8.11 -7.85
C PRO A 89 0.20 9.25 -8.75
N ALA A 90 -1.09 9.58 -8.62
CA ALA A 90 -1.70 10.70 -9.35
C ALA A 90 -1.39 12.05 -8.69
N GLY A 91 -0.94 12.03 -7.44
CA GLY A 91 -0.60 13.23 -6.66
C GLY A 91 0.02 12.83 -5.33
N PRO A 92 0.08 13.75 -4.37
CA PRO A 92 0.62 13.44 -3.04
C PRO A 92 -0.11 12.26 -2.39
N THR A 93 0.64 11.28 -1.93
CA THR A 93 0.04 10.06 -1.35
C THR A 93 -0.50 10.31 0.05
N CYS A 94 0.22 11.10 0.85
CA CYS A 94 -0.16 11.38 2.23
C CYS A 94 -1.29 12.41 2.29
N HIS A 95 -2.23 12.23 3.22
CA HIS A 95 -3.31 13.20 3.45
C HIS A 95 -2.80 14.56 3.92
N THR A 96 -1.55 14.64 4.36
CA THR A 96 -0.89 15.90 4.74
C THR A 96 -0.43 16.72 3.53
N GLY A 97 -0.52 16.17 2.32
CA GLY A 97 -0.02 16.79 1.10
C GLY A 97 1.41 16.41 0.75
N ASN A 98 2.07 15.58 1.54
CA ASN A 98 3.41 15.08 1.23
C ASN A 98 3.34 13.94 0.21
N THR A 99 4.36 13.84 -0.62
CA THR A 99 4.47 12.78 -1.64
C THR A 99 4.41 11.40 -1.00
N SER A 100 5.12 11.22 0.12
CA SER A 100 5.15 9.96 0.87
C SER A 100 4.61 10.18 2.28
N CYS A 101 3.98 9.15 2.83
CA CYS A 101 3.62 9.14 4.25
C CYS A 101 4.87 9.08 5.14
N PHE A 102 5.99 8.62 4.59
CA PHE A 102 7.26 8.50 5.30
C PHE A 102 8.13 9.74 5.03
N TYR A 103 7.64 10.92 5.37
CA TYR A 103 8.30 12.19 5.09
C TYR A 103 9.13 12.74 6.25
N ARG A 104 9.22 12.00 7.36
CA ARG A 104 10.00 12.39 8.54
C ARG A 104 10.92 11.26 8.94
N LYS A 105 12.08 11.61 9.45
CA LYS A 105 12.98 10.63 10.04
C LYS A 105 12.98 10.75 11.56
N VAL A 106 13.27 9.65 12.21
CA VAL A 106 13.44 9.60 13.67
C VAL A 106 14.91 9.93 13.97
N THR A 107 15.13 10.89 14.86
CA THR A 107 16.49 11.24 15.30
C THR A 107 16.92 10.33 16.45
N GLU A 108 18.23 10.34 16.76
CA GLU A 108 18.76 9.58 17.89
C GLU A 108 18.25 10.07 19.25
N ASN A 109 17.66 11.28 19.30
CA ASN A 109 17.08 11.86 20.52
C ASN A 109 15.56 11.71 20.59
N ASP A 110 14.99 10.79 19.78
CA ASP A 110 13.56 10.54 19.71
C ASP A 110 12.72 11.72 19.20
N ASP A 111 13.33 12.63 18.45
CA ASP A 111 12.64 13.70 17.76
C ASP A 111 12.33 13.29 16.32
N LEU A 112 11.44 14.06 15.67
CA LEU A 112 11.12 13.87 14.25
C LEU A 112 11.69 15.04 13.45
N GLN A 113 12.37 14.70 12.36
CA GLN A 113 12.93 15.67 11.44
C GLN A 113 12.30 15.49 10.06
N THR A 114 11.73 16.55 9.51
CA THR A 114 11.17 16.52 8.17
C THR A 114 12.30 16.43 7.14
N LEU A 115 12.10 15.55 6.18
CA LEU A 115 13.05 15.33 5.09
C LEU A 115 12.92 16.40 4.01
#